data_36411ab919e99a0ee7e10eaa48fe33ff
#
_entry.id   36411ab919e99a0ee7e10eaa48fe33ff
#
_cell.length_a   1.000
_cell.length_b   1.000
_cell.length_c   1.000
_cell.angle_alpha   90.00
_cell.angle_beta   90.00
_cell.angle_gamma   90.00
#
_symmetry.space_group_name_H-M   'P 1'
#
loop_
_entity.id
_entity.type
_entity.pdbx_description
1 polymer ?
#
loop_
_entity_poly.entity_id
_entity_poly.type
_entity_poly.pdbx_seq_one_letter_code
_entity_poly.pdbx_strand_id
1 'polypeptide(L)'
;RIDRLMEDMQPLIDGTIEGAERTRDIVAGLKRFSAQDRGEEEAFNLAEVLERSVHWVVKASGSRIRVSLDVPPQIPVSGSAGQMQQVLVNLVQNAIDSTERQPDARLDIQGEVRSRSAVLTFRDNGPGFPEESLDKAFDPFFTTKPVGKGTGLGLSISYGIVERHRGQLKASNHPQGGAVLTLTLPLAG
;
A
#
# COMPACT_ATOMS: atom_id res chain seq x y z
N ARG A 1 40.48 -9.73 -23.57
CA ARG A 1 40.17 -8.27 -23.71
C ARG A 1 38.68 -8.08 -24.01
N ILE A 2 38.05 -8.94 -24.83
CA ILE A 2 36.63 -8.89 -25.17
C ILE A 2 35.79 -9.38 -23.99
N ASP A 3 36.21 -10.45 -23.31
CA ASP A 3 35.49 -11.04 -22.17
C ASP A 3 35.36 -10.02 -21.01
N ARG A 4 36.42 -9.26 -20.71
CA ARG A 4 36.38 -8.19 -19.72
C ARG A 4 35.43 -7.05 -20.10
N LEU A 5 35.35 -6.73 -21.39
CA LEU A 5 34.43 -5.71 -21.87
C LEU A 5 32.98 -6.17 -21.73
N MET A 6 32.69 -7.45 -21.93
CA MET A 6 31.37 -8.06 -21.74
C MET A 6 31.01 -8.12 -20.25
N GLU A 7 31.96 -8.44 -19.38
CA GLU A 7 31.75 -8.41 -17.91
C GLU A 7 31.46 -7.01 -17.39
N ASP A 8 32.13 -5.98 -17.92
CA ASP A 8 31.90 -4.59 -17.52
C ASP A 8 30.60 -4.01 -18.10
N MET A 9 30.12 -4.51 -19.25
CA MET A 9 28.88 -4.05 -19.88
C MET A 9 27.62 -4.55 -19.18
N GLN A 10 27.63 -5.77 -18.63
CA GLN A 10 26.44 -6.35 -18.02
C GLN A 10 25.90 -5.50 -16.86
N PRO A 11 26.72 -5.05 -15.88
CA PRO A 11 26.23 -4.17 -14.81
C PRO A 11 25.69 -2.82 -15.31
N LEU A 12 26.24 -2.29 -16.41
CA LEU A 12 25.77 -1.03 -17.01
C LEU A 12 24.40 -1.22 -17.67
N ILE A 13 24.20 -2.33 -18.37
CA ILE A 13 22.92 -2.69 -18.98
C ILE A 13 21.86 -2.92 -17.89
N ASP A 14 22.19 -3.70 -16.88
CA ASP A 14 21.29 -4.01 -15.76
C ASP A 14 20.90 -2.72 -15.01
N GLY A 15 21.84 -1.84 -14.72
CA GLY A 15 21.58 -0.54 -14.09
C GLY A 15 20.72 0.40 -14.98
N THR A 16 20.90 0.32 -16.30
CA THR A 16 20.09 1.11 -17.25
C THR A 16 18.65 0.59 -17.30
N ILE A 17 18.47 -0.73 -17.33
CA ILE A 17 17.15 -1.37 -17.31
C ILE A 17 16.44 -1.03 -15.99
N GLU A 18 17.11 -1.16 -14.85
CA GLU A 18 16.56 -0.81 -13.53
C GLU A 18 16.14 0.67 -13.48
N GLY A 19 16.98 1.59 -13.99
CA GLY A 19 16.65 3.01 -14.09
C GLY A 19 15.44 3.29 -14.97
N ALA A 20 15.31 2.61 -16.11
CA ALA A 20 14.18 2.75 -17.02
C ALA A 20 12.89 2.19 -16.40
N GLU A 21 12.94 1.04 -15.72
CA GLU A 21 11.82 0.46 -14.99
C GLU A 21 11.35 1.37 -13.87
N ARG A 22 12.28 1.93 -13.09
CA ARG A 22 11.98 2.90 -12.04
C ARG A 22 11.30 4.15 -12.59
N THR A 23 11.79 4.67 -13.71
CA THR A 23 11.19 5.83 -14.38
C THR A 23 9.78 5.53 -14.85
N ARG A 24 9.57 4.36 -15.47
CA ARG A 24 8.25 3.88 -15.86
C ARG A 24 7.29 3.83 -14.67
N ASP A 25 7.73 3.28 -13.53
CA ASP A 25 6.89 3.12 -12.34
C ASP A 25 6.56 4.46 -11.68
N ILE A 26 7.50 5.40 -11.67
CA ILE A 26 7.27 6.78 -11.23
C ILE A 26 6.25 7.48 -12.15
N VAL A 27 6.42 7.38 -13.48
CA VAL A 27 5.50 7.98 -14.46
C VAL A 27 4.11 7.36 -14.35
N ALA A 28 4.02 6.03 -14.18
CA ALA A 28 2.76 5.34 -13.96
C ALA A 28 2.10 5.75 -12.63
N GLY A 29 2.90 5.97 -11.57
CA GLY A 29 2.44 6.52 -10.30
C GLY A 29 1.91 7.95 -10.42
N LEU A 30 2.66 8.83 -11.07
CA LEU A 30 2.26 10.21 -11.35
C LEU A 30 1.03 10.29 -12.24
N LYS A 31 0.93 9.44 -13.27
CA LYS A 31 -0.24 9.36 -14.14
C LYS A 31 -1.50 8.93 -13.38
N ARG A 32 -1.38 7.97 -12.47
CA ARG A 32 -2.47 7.56 -11.55
C ARG A 32 -2.82 8.66 -10.55
N PHE A 33 -1.83 9.41 -10.05
CA PHE A 33 -2.04 10.58 -9.18
C PHE A 33 -2.74 11.73 -9.94
N SER A 34 -2.34 11.98 -11.19
CA SER A 34 -2.89 13.04 -12.05
C SER A 34 -4.18 12.65 -12.76
N ALA A 35 -4.49 11.37 -12.91
CA ALA A 35 -5.75 10.93 -13.47
C ALA A 35 -6.86 11.40 -12.53
N GLN A 36 -7.50 12.51 -12.90
CA GLN A 36 -8.81 12.90 -12.43
C GLN A 36 -9.82 11.88 -12.96
N ASP A 37 -9.73 10.64 -12.44
CA ASP A 37 -10.84 9.72 -12.59
C ASP A 37 -11.98 10.31 -11.75
N ARG A 38 -12.81 11.09 -12.43
CA ARG A 38 -14.16 11.44 -11.97
C ARG A 38 -15.00 10.17 -12.09
N GLY A 39 -14.57 9.11 -11.39
CA GLY A 39 -15.43 7.97 -11.15
C GLY A 39 -16.68 8.51 -10.49
N GLU A 40 -17.84 8.16 -11.01
CA GLU A 40 -19.10 8.49 -10.35
C GLU A 40 -18.99 8.07 -8.90
N GLU A 41 -19.33 9.00 -7.97
CA GLU A 41 -19.38 8.67 -6.55
C GLU A 41 -20.55 7.69 -6.35
N GLU A 42 -20.25 6.42 -6.36
CA GLU A 42 -21.21 5.34 -6.12
C GLU A 42 -21.04 4.78 -4.72
N ALA A 43 -22.13 4.30 -4.15
CA ALA A 43 -22.07 3.52 -2.92
C ALA A 43 -21.54 2.11 -3.24
N PHE A 44 -20.56 1.65 -2.49
CA PHE A 44 -20.00 0.30 -2.63
C PHE A 44 -19.70 -0.32 -1.26
N ASN A 45 -19.57 -1.66 -1.23
CA ASN A 45 -19.18 -2.38 -0.04
C ASN A 45 -17.65 -2.44 0.10
N LEU A 46 -17.09 -1.72 1.07
CA LEU A 46 -15.65 -1.69 1.33
C LEU A 46 -15.09 -3.07 1.72
N ALA A 47 -15.86 -3.90 2.42
CA ALA A 47 -15.43 -5.24 2.82
C ALA A 47 -15.15 -6.12 1.59
N GLU A 48 -16.01 -6.10 0.58
CA GLU A 48 -15.80 -6.85 -0.67
C GLU A 48 -14.57 -6.37 -1.44
N VAL A 49 -14.36 -5.04 -1.49
CA VAL A 49 -13.17 -4.47 -2.16
C VAL A 49 -11.90 -4.89 -1.42
N LEU A 50 -11.94 -4.92 -0.08
CA LEU A 50 -10.83 -5.37 0.76
C LEU A 50 -10.50 -6.85 0.51
N GLU A 51 -11.48 -7.73 0.59
CA GLU A 51 -11.29 -9.18 0.38
C GLU A 51 -10.66 -9.48 -0.99
N ARG A 52 -11.19 -8.85 -2.05
CA ARG A 52 -10.64 -8.98 -3.41
C ARG A 52 -9.21 -8.46 -3.51
N SER A 53 -8.92 -7.32 -2.89
CA SER A 53 -7.57 -6.72 -2.89
C SER A 53 -6.56 -7.63 -2.19
N VAL A 54 -6.89 -8.12 -1.00
CA VAL A 54 -6.06 -9.06 -0.24
C VAL A 54 -5.80 -10.33 -1.05
N HIS A 55 -6.85 -10.97 -1.56
CA HIS A 55 -6.72 -12.18 -2.35
C HIS A 55 -5.81 -11.97 -3.58
N TRP A 56 -6.01 -10.88 -4.29
CA TRP A 56 -5.24 -10.58 -5.50
C TRP A 56 -3.76 -10.33 -5.19
N VAL A 57 -3.46 -9.51 -4.17
CA VAL A 57 -2.07 -9.17 -3.81
C VAL A 57 -1.32 -10.38 -3.28
N VAL A 58 -1.91 -11.14 -2.36
CA VAL A 58 -1.27 -12.34 -1.80
C VAL A 58 -0.99 -13.38 -2.89
N LYS A 59 -1.94 -13.60 -3.79
CA LYS A 59 -1.76 -14.52 -4.92
C LYS A 59 -0.68 -14.06 -5.89
N ALA A 60 -0.65 -12.77 -6.22
CA ALA A 60 0.30 -12.20 -7.17
C ALA A 60 1.73 -12.17 -6.63
N SER A 61 1.90 -11.89 -5.32
CA SER A 61 3.22 -11.80 -4.68
C SER A 61 3.90 -13.15 -4.47
N GLY A 62 3.16 -14.27 -4.50
CA GLY A 62 3.68 -15.57 -4.10
C GLY A 62 4.13 -15.63 -2.63
N SER A 63 3.79 -14.62 -1.83
CA SER A 63 4.17 -14.51 -0.43
C SER A 63 3.51 -15.58 0.44
N ARG A 64 4.23 -16.03 1.47
CA ARG A 64 3.71 -16.94 2.50
C ARG A 64 3.11 -16.20 3.69
N ILE A 65 2.82 -14.92 3.55
CA ILE A 65 2.21 -14.12 4.62
C ILE A 65 0.86 -14.72 5.04
N ARG A 66 0.65 -14.84 6.32
CA ARG A 66 -0.67 -15.19 6.88
C ARG A 66 -1.49 -13.93 7.05
N VAL A 67 -2.65 -13.88 6.42
CA VAL A 67 -3.58 -12.75 6.55
C VAL A 67 -4.79 -13.19 7.36
N SER A 68 -5.09 -12.43 8.42
CA SER A 68 -6.31 -12.55 9.21
C SER A 68 -7.24 -11.40 8.87
N LEU A 69 -8.51 -11.69 8.56
CA LEU A 69 -9.54 -10.71 8.28
C LEU A 69 -10.64 -10.84 9.33
N ASP A 70 -10.79 -9.80 10.14
CA ASP A 70 -11.88 -9.67 11.12
C ASP A 70 -12.62 -8.36 10.84
N VAL A 71 -13.53 -8.41 9.85
CA VAL A 71 -14.24 -7.24 9.35
C VAL A 71 -15.73 -7.53 9.20
N PRO A 72 -16.62 -6.55 9.45
CA PRO A 72 -18.04 -6.69 9.16
C PRO A 72 -18.25 -7.00 7.67
N PRO A 73 -19.21 -7.88 7.32
CA PRO A 73 -19.44 -8.27 5.92
C PRO A 73 -20.00 -7.13 5.05
N GLN A 74 -20.55 -6.09 5.69
CA GLN A 74 -21.13 -4.93 5.01
C GLN A 74 -20.57 -3.64 5.60
N ILE A 75 -19.85 -2.90 4.79
CA ILE A 75 -19.30 -1.58 5.12
C ILE A 75 -19.60 -0.64 3.94
N PRO A 76 -20.79 -0.03 3.92
CA PRO A 76 -21.19 0.85 2.82
C PRO A 76 -20.43 2.17 2.89
N VAL A 77 -19.70 2.50 1.84
CA VAL A 77 -18.99 3.78 1.67
C VAL A 77 -19.31 4.37 0.30
N SER A 78 -19.17 5.70 0.17
CA SER A 78 -19.39 6.40 -1.11
C SER A 78 -18.07 6.83 -1.71
N GLY A 79 -17.94 6.69 -3.03
CA GLY A 79 -16.77 7.12 -3.78
C GLY A 79 -16.40 6.19 -4.93
N SER A 80 -15.13 6.16 -5.32
CA SER A 80 -14.62 5.28 -6.36
C SER A 80 -14.07 3.97 -5.77
N ALA A 81 -14.76 2.86 -6.02
CA ALA A 81 -14.30 1.53 -5.62
C ALA A 81 -12.92 1.19 -6.20
N GLY A 82 -12.61 1.64 -7.43
CA GLY A 82 -11.31 1.43 -8.07
C GLY A 82 -10.18 2.19 -7.37
N GLN A 83 -10.41 3.45 -6.98
CA GLN A 83 -9.43 4.21 -6.19
C GLN A 83 -9.23 3.59 -4.81
N MET A 84 -10.31 3.14 -4.17
CA MET A 84 -10.20 2.48 -2.88
C MET A 84 -9.48 1.14 -2.98
N GLN A 85 -9.73 0.36 -4.04
CA GLN A 85 -8.94 -0.85 -4.33
C GLN A 85 -7.45 -0.54 -4.44
N GLN A 86 -7.06 0.56 -5.09
CA GLN A 86 -5.67 0.99 -5.19
C GLN A 86 -5.06 1.26 -3.80
N VAL A 87 -5.79 1.95 -2.91
CA VAL A 87 -5.37 2.17 -1.52
C VAL A 87 -5.13 0.83 -0.83
N LEU A 88 -6.12 -0.06 -0.84
CA LEU A 88 -6.06 -1.35 -0.15
C LEU A 88 -4.92 -2.23 -0.67
N VAL A 89 -4.72 -2.29 -1.98
CA VAL A 89 -3.59 -2.98 -2.63
C VAL A 89 -2.26 -2.44 -2.11
N ASN A 90 -2.09 -1.11 -2.05
CA ASN A 90 -0.87 -0.49 -1.54
C ASN A 90 -0.61 -0.83 -0.07
N LEU A 91 -1.66 -0.80 0.78
CA LEU A 91 -1.50 -1.11 2.21
C LEU A 91 -1.10 -2.58 2.41
N VAL A 92 -1.74 -3.51 1.71
CA VAL A 92 -1.42 -4.95 1.77
C VAL A 92 -0.02 -5.23 1.21
N GLN A 93 0.34 -4.61 0.07
CA GLN A 93 1.68 -4.76 -0.50
C GLN A 93 2.77 -4.24 0.43
N ASN A 94 2.54 -3.12 1.11
CA ASN A 94 3.48 -2.59 2.10
C ASN A 94 3.69 -3.56 3.27
N ALA A 95 2.65 -4.22 3.75
CA ALA A 95 2.75 -5.24 4.78
C ALA A 95 3.54 -6.47 4.30
N ILE A 96 3.33 -6.93 3.07
CA ILE A 96 4.10 -8.02 2.47
C ILE A 96 5.58 -7.65 2.39
N ASP A 97 5.88 -6.46 1.86
CA ASP A 97 7.27 -6.02 1.68
C ASP A 97 7.99 -5.84 3.02
N SER A 98 7.31 -5.31 4.04
CA SER A 98 7.88 -5.11 5.38
C SER A 98 8.16 -6.43 6.10
N THR A 99 7.41 -7.47 5.78
CA THR A 99 7.50 -8.80 6.42
C THR A 99 8.26 -9.83 5.59
N GLU A 100 8.84 -9.45 4.43
CA GLU A 100 9.53 -10.38 3.51
C GLU A 100 10.59 -11.25 4.20
N ARG A 101 11.27 -10.71 5.22
CA ARG A 101 12.33 -11.40 5.97
C ARG A 101 11.84 -12.06 7.27
N GLN A 102 10.55 -11.96 7.57
CA GLN A 102 9.98 -12.56 8.78
C GLN A 102 9.63 -14.03 8.53
N PRO A 103 10.09 -14.97 9.39
CA PRO A 103 9.77 -16.38 9.23
C PRO A 103 8.27 -16.66 9.38
N ASP A 104 7.59 -15.85 10.20
CA ASP A 104 6.17 -15.90 10.51
C ASP A 104 5.44 -14.64 10.02
N ALA A 105 5.66 -14.24 8.76
CA ALA A 105 5.03 -13.06 8.18
C ALA A 105 3.52 -13.07 8.41
N ARG A 106 2.99 -11.98 8.99
CA ARG A 106 1.58 -11.85 9.34
C ARG A 106 1.06 -10.45 9.10
N LEU A 107 -0.17 -10.39 8.62
CA LEU A 107 -0.99 -9.18 8.49
C LEU A 107 -2.34 -9.42 9.14
N ASP A 108 -2.66 -8.70 10.20
CA ASP A 108 -3.97 -8.72 10.83
C ASP A 108 -4.75 -7.47 10.36
N ILE A 109 -5.92 -7.69 9.78
CA ILE A 109 -6.81 -6.63 9.31
C ILE A 109 -8.09 -6.69 10.12
N GLN A 110 -8.38 -5.62 10.85
CA GLN A 110 -9.58 -5.47 11.65
C GLN A 110 -10.44 -4.34 11.11
N GLY A 111 -11.74 -4.54 11.08
CA GLY A 111 -12.72 -3.55 10.64
C GLY A 111 -13.78 -3.32 11.68
N GLU A 112 -14.17 -2.09 11.87
CA GLU A 112 -15.29 -1.72 12.71
C GLU A 112 -16.09 -0.57 12.10
N VAL A 113 -17.38 -0.59 12.36
CA VAL A 113 -18.31 0.48 12.00
C VAL A 113 -18.63 1.28 13.25
N ARG A 114 -18.30 2.56 13.27
CA ARG A 114 -18.52 3.48 14.39
C ARG A 114 -19.47 4.58 13.95
N SER A 115 -20.66 4.65 14.50
CA SER A 115 -21.67 5.71 14.28
C SER A 115 -21.80 6.15 12.81
N ARG A 116 -20.86 6.90 12.26
CA ARG A 116 -20.89 7.48 10.90
C ARG A 116 -19.63 7.19 10.09
N SER A 117 -18.75 6.33 10.57
CA SER A 117 -17.48 6.00 9.91
C SER A 117 -17.16 4.52 9.99
N ALA A 118 -16.48 4.04 8.96
CA ALA A 118 -15.78 2.76 8.96
C ALA A 118 -14.32 2.98 9.30
N VAL A 119 -13.76 2.10 10.13
CA VAL A 119 -12.34 2.10 10.48
C VAL A 119 -11.76 0.74 10.13
N LEU A 120 -10.75 0.71 9.26
CA LEU A 120 -9.96 -0.48 8.97
C LEU A 120 -8.55 -0.29 9.55
N THR A 121 -8.08 -1.25 10.31
CA THR A 121 -6.74 -1.26 10.91
C THR A 121 -5.94 -2.42 10.30
N PHE A 122 -4.81 -2.10 9.70
CA PHE A 122 -3.86 -3.03 9.10
C PHE A 122 -2.64 -3.09 10.01
N ARG A 123 -2.39 -4.24 10.64
CA ARG A 123 -1.23 -4.47 11.50
C ARG A 123 -0.36 -5.58 10.91
N ASP A 124 0.86 -5.26 10.55
CA ASP A 124 1.87 -6.27 10.22
C ASP A 124 2.77 -6.60 11.43
N ASN A 125 3.57 -7.64 11.31
CA ASN A 125 4.60 -8.00 12.29
C ASN A 125 6.02 -7.74 11.77
N GLY A 126 6.18 -6.78 10.86
CA GLY A 126 7.46 -6.30 10.37
C GLY A 126 8.22 -5.46 11.39
N PRO A 127 9.26 -4.75 10.98
CA PRO A 127 10.05 -3.90 11.86
C PRO A 127 9.33 -2.62 12.31
N GLY A 128 8.20 -2.27 11.67
CA GLY A 128 7.53 -0.98 11.88
C GLY A 128 8.22 0.17 11.15
N PHE A 129 7.78 1.38 11.43
CA PHE A 129 8.39 2.62 10.94
C PHE A 129 9.49 3.08 11.91
N PRO A 130 10.64 3.59 11.44
CA PRO A 130 11.55 4.34 12.32
C PRO A 130 10.80 5.54 12.94
N GLU A 131 10.97 5.81 14.22
CA GLU A 131 10.23 6.88 14.93
C GLU A 131 10.38 8.24 14.25
N GLU A 132 11.58 8.57 13.82
CA GLU A 132 11.91 9.80 13.09
C GLU A 132 11.28 9.91 11.69
N SER A 133 10.67 8.81 11.22
CA SER A 133 10.12 8.69 9.87
C SER A 133 8.59 8.63 9.85
N LEU A 134 7.95 8.49 11.00
CA LEU A 134 6.48 8.38 11.07
C LEU A 134 5.78 9.61 10.47
N ASP A 135 6.26 10.80 10.79
CA ASP A 135 5.69 12.05 10.27
C ASP A 135 5.85 12.20 8.75
N LYS A 136 6.83 11.49 8.16
CA LYS A 136 7.15 11.51 6.74
C LYS A 136 6.58 10.33 5.95
N ALA A 137 5.88 9.41 6.63
CA ALA A 137 5.39 8.18 6.01
C ALA A 137 4.50 8.42 4.77
N PHE A 138 3.85 9.57 4.70
CA PHE A 138 2.99 9.97 3.60
C PHE A 138 3.63 11.00 2.65
N ASP A 139 4.88 11.41 2.88
CA ASP A 139 5.57 12.32 1.98
C ASP A 139 5.87 11.62 0.64
N PRO A 140 5.64 12.29 -0.49
CA PRO A 140 6.01 11.75 -1.79
C PRO A 140 7.51 11.41 -1.86
N PHE A 141 7.82 10.25 -2.43
CA PHE A 141 9.18 9.71 -2.60
C PHE A 141 9.88 9.27 -1.31
N PHE A 142 9.24 9.40 -0.16
CA PHE A 142 9.78 8.88 1.08
C PHE A 142 9.70 7.35 1.12
N THR A 143 10.83 6.69 1.36
CA THR A 143 10.90 5.22 1.48
C THR A 143 12.06 4.81 2.38
N THR A 144 11.84 3.81 3.21
CA THR A 144 12.86 3.13 4.01
C THR A 144 13.40 1.87 3.32
N LYS A 145 12.84 1.52 2.16
CA LYS A 145 13.29 0.36 1.36
C LYS A 145 14.59 0.68 0.64
N PRO A 146 15.43 -0.34 0.35
CA PRO A 146 16.64 -0.17 -0.44
C PRO A 146 16.36 0.49 -1.79
N VAL A 147 17.38 1.16 -2.34
CA VAL A 147 17.30 1.77 -3.67
C VAL A 147 16.87 0.72 -4.70
N GLY A 148 15.87 1.05 -5.52
CA GLY A 148 15.28 0.14 -6.51
C GLY A 148 14.05 -0.64 -6.01
N LYS A 149 13.87 -0.86 -4.70
CA LYS A 149 12.75 -1.66 -4.16
C LYS A 149 11.52 -0.85 -3.72
N GLY A 150 11.58 0.47 -3.80
CA GLY A 150 10.44 1.30 -3.41
C GLY A 150 10.45 2.65 -4.11
N THR A 151 9.31 3.06 -4.66
CA THR A 151 9.15 4.39 -5.29
C THR A 151 8.86 5.50 -4.28
N GLY A 152 8.45 5.15 -3.05
CA GLY A 152 7.99 6.11 -2.04
C GLY A 152 6.68 6.82 -2.40
N LEU A 153 5.96 6.34 -3.44
CA LEU A 153 4.71 6.97 -3.89
C LEU A 153 3.46 6.25 -3.38
N GLY A 154 3.56 5.00 -2.94
CA GLY A 154 2.39 4.20 -2.57
C GLY A 154 1.55 4.84 -1.46
N LEU A 155 2.17 5.16 -0.32
CA LEU A 155 1.46 5.74 0.81
C LEU A 155 1.00 7.19 0.55
N SER A 156 1.77 8.01 -0.16
CA SER A 156 1.37 9.37 -0.52
C SER A 156 0.17 9.40 -1.48
N ILE A 157 0.13 8.50 -2.47
CA ILE A 157 -1.02 8.32 -3.35
C ILE A 157 -2.24 7.84 -2.55
N SER A 158 -2.05 6.87 -1.66
CA SER A 158 -3.12 6.35 -0.80
C SER A 158 -3.69 7.45 0.08
N TYR A 159 -2.83 8.27 0.69
CA TYR A 159 -3.23 9.41 1.49
C TYR A 159 -4.11 10.38 0.69
N GLY A 160 -3.66 10.80 -0.50
CA GLY A 160 -4.42 11.71 -1.35
C GLY A 160 -5.76 11.13 -1.85
N ILE A 161 -5.85 9.81 -2.10
CA ILE A 161 -7.11 9.15 -2.42
C ILE A 161 -8.05 9.20 -1.22
N VAL A 162 -7.56 8.83 -0.04
CA VAL A 162 -8.36 8.78 1.19
C VAL A 162 -8.89 10.17 1.56
N GLU A 163 -8.08 11.22 1.44
CA GLU A 163 -8.55 12.60 1.67
C GLU A 163 -9.67 13.01 0.71
N ARG A 164 -9.57 12.66 -0.58
CA ARG A 164 -10.66 12.93 -1.55
C ARG A 164 -11.95 12.20 -1.19
N HIS A 165 -11.86 11.06 -0.52
CA HIS A 165 -13.01 10.32 0.02
C HIS A 165 -13.44 10.84 1.41
N ARG A 166 -12.97 12.04 1.83
CA ARG A 166 -13.26 12.63 3.14
C ARG A 166 -12.88 11.75 4.32
N GLY A 167 -11.93 10.85 4.09
CA GLY A 167 -11.39 9.92 5.06
C GLY A 167 -10.10 10.42 5.70
N GLN A 168 -9.49 9.54 6.48
CA GLN A 168 -8.20 9.77 7.13
C GLN A 168 -7.35 8.49 7.04
N LEU A 169 -6.08 8.64 6.73
CA LEU A 169 -5.09 7.57 6.79
C LEU A 169 -4.01 7.94 7.79
N LYS A 170 -3.75 7.07 8.77
CA LYS A 170 -2.73 7.25 9.80
C LYS A 170 -1.74 6.11 9.82
N ALA A 171 -0.49 6.42 10.14
CA ALA A 171 0.58 5.47 10.40
C ALA A 171 1.00 5.54 11.86
N SER A 172 1.28 4.39 12.46
CA SER A 172 1.85 4.27 13.81
C SER A 172 2.60 2.95 13.94
N ASN A 173 3.29 2.77 15.05
CA ASN A 173 3.87 1.49 15.41
C ASN A 173 3.06 0.82 16.52
N HIS A 174 2.95 -0.50 16.45
CA HIS A 174 2.35 -1.27 17.52
C HIS A 174 3.35 -1.45 18.67
N PRO A 175 2.93 -1.33 19.96
CA PRO A 175 3.84 -1.47 21.11
C PRO A 175 4.61 -2.80 21.15
N GLN A 176 4.06 -3.85 20.59
CA GLN A 176 4.68 -5.17 20.49
C GLN A 176 5.46 -5.39 19.17
N GLY A 177 5.72 -4.31 18.42
CA GLY A 177 6.37 -4.33 17.11
C GLY A 177 5.39 -4.45 15.94
N GLY A 178 5.87 -4.05 14.77
CA GLY A 178 5.13 -3.99 13.52
C GLY A 178 4.51 -2.62 13.24
N ALA A 179 4.22 -2.36 11.97
CA ALA A 179 3.52 -1.15 11.56
C ALA A 179 2.00 -1.31 11.70
N VAL A 180 1.34 -0.19 11.98
CA VAL A 180 -0.12 -0.08 12.02
C VAL A 180 -0.54 1.05 11.09
N LEU A 181 -1.33 0.71 10.08
CA LEU A 181 -1.98 1.68 9.21
C LEU A 181 -3.48 1.68 9.50
N THR A 182 -4.03 2.84 9.80
CA THR A 182 -5.45 3.00 10.13
C THR A 182 -6.13 3.85 9.06
N LEU A 183 -7.08 3.26 8.34
CA LEU A 183 -7.93 3.89 7.34
C LEU A 183 -9.29 4.16 7.95
N THR A 184 -9.71 5.43 7.94
CA THR A 184 -11.05 5.85 8.37
C THR A 184 -11.79 6.46 7.19
N LEU A 185 -13.01 6.01 6.92
CA LEU A 185 -13.87 6.54 5.86
C LEU A 185 -15.26 6.86 6.40
N PRO A 186 -15.94 7.91 5.90
CA PRO A 186 -17.35 8.13 6.20
C PRO A 186 -18.19 7.02 5.58
N LEU A 187 -19.23 6.57 6.30
CA LEU A 187 -20.23 5.66 5.74
C LEU A 187 -21.06 6.39 4.68
N ALA A 188 -21.56 5.62 3.70
CA ALA A 188 -22.60 6.11 2.81
C ALA A 188 -23.84 6.47 3.64
N GLY A 189 -24.39 7.65 3.39
CA GLY A 189 -25.58 8.17 4.08
C GLY A 189 -26.86 7.48 3.60
#